data_79a327e88d5e3aebf7bb5eb9930fcaa4
#
_entry.id   79a327e88d5e3aebf7bb5eb9930fcaa4
#
_cell.length_a   1.000
_cell.length_b   1.000
_cell.length_c   1.000
_cell.angle_alpha   90.00
_cell.angle_beta   90.00
_cell.angle_gamma   90.00
#
_symmetry.space_group_name_H-M   'P 1'
#
loop_
_entity.id
_entity.type
_entity.pdbx_description
1 polymer ?
#
loop_
_entity_poly.entity_id
_entity_poly.type
_entity_poly.pdbx_seq_one_letter_code
_entity_poly.pdbx_strand_id
1 'polypeptide(L)'
;MGIDIGTTSVKVAVFNEALEQKISFTADYTLDAHGDVVEFDGEKYWDIVKGEIEKIKAEMNVDALAVDTQCETLILTDDEGTPVRPAIVWLDTRAVEEAEIITERFGHKKVYEITGQPEITATWPACKLLWVKRHEPEVWAKTKKVFLLEDWILYKMTGRFISEKTLQSSTIYFDIHKAEWWSEMLDFIGVTPEMLPELYSSAKRVGEYEGMQVVTGAIDQIAGAIGAGVVKQGIVSVMTGTTMVIFLPSETIPEYNADSIVPCHYNYDDKYCLLSWTPTAGMALKWFKNALCENFSFRELDEQAAAVPAGSDGVTFLPYLCGSTMPKYNPLARGSFTGLTTEHTRGHFVRAVMESVACMLKSNLDYLGLEVDEIRAMGGGASSPLWCQMKADMTGKKLVTLKNKETACLGSAILAAVGVGAFESVEEAAKLIELDKTFESQGVDYSECYDRYLAYDKILNI
;
A
#
# COMPACT_ATOMS: atom_id res chain seq x y z
N MET A 1 8.37 1.39 -19.27
CA MET A 1 7.07 1.97 -18.89
C MET A 1 6.56 1.27 -17.66
N GLY A 2 6.11 2.02 -16.66
CA GLY A 2 5.37 1.50 -15.50
C GLY A 2 3.90 1.89 -15.61
N ILE A 3 3.03 0.97 -15.20
CA ILE A 3 1.57 1.14 -15.19
C ILE A 3 1.09 0.86 -13.76
N ASP A 4 0.54 1.88 -13.10
CA ASP A 4 -0.03 1.80 -11.75
C ASP A 4 -1.56 1.88 -11.86
N ILE A 5 -2.24 0.80 -11.45
CA ILE A 5 -3.70 0.72 -11.43
C ILE A 5 -4.16 0.83 -9.97
N GLY A 6 -4.30 2.06 -9.52
CA GLY A 6 -4.80 2.36 -8.17
C GLY A 6 -6.32 2.27 -8.07
N THR A 7 -6.86 2.60 -6.90
CA THR A 7 -8.31 2.47 -6.60
C THR A 7 -9.21 3.42 -7.41
N THR A 8 -8.69 4.57 -7.83
CA THR A 8 -9.49 5.63 -8.47
C THR A 8 -8.91 6.12 -9.79
N SER A 9 -7.74 5.63 -10.18
CA SER A 9 -7.07 6.06 -11.41
C SER A 9 -6.09 5.01 -11.91
N VAL A 10 -5.89 5.00 -13.22
CA VAL A 10 -4.77 4.33 -13.90
C VAL A 10 -3.75 5.40 -14.23
N LYS A 11 -2.50 5.18 -13.83
CA LYS A 11 -1.37 6.02 -14.21
C LYS A 11 -0.40 5.24 -15.06
N VAL A 12 0.14 5.90 -16.07
CA VAL A 12 1.15 5.32 -16.96
C VAL A 12 2.29 6.32 -17.10
N ALA A 13 3.52 5.87 -16.86
CA ALA A 13 4.70 6.72 -16.99
C ALA A 13 5.84 6.01 -17.71
N VAL A 14 6.55 6.73 -18.55
CA VAL A 14 7.72 6.23 -19.27
C VAL A 14 8.97 6.88 -18.72
N PHE A 15 9.98 6.05 -18.51
CA PHE A 15 11.30 6.43 -18.01
C PHE A 15 12.37 6.00 -19.00
N ASN A 16 13.46 6.77 -19.09
CA ASN A 16 14.64 6.38 -19.82
C ASN A 16 15.59 5.52 -18.96
N GLU A 17 16.72 5.11 -19.53
CA GLU A 17 17.75 4.30 -18.84
C GLU A 17 18.37 5.00 -17.62
N ALA A 18 18.26 6.34 -17.52
CA ALA A 18 18.67 7.10 -16.33
C ALA A 18 17.56 7.24 -15.30
N LEU A 19 16.42 6.55 -15.46
CA LEU A 19 15.20 6.64 -14.65
C LEU A 19 14.57 8.04 -14.61
N GLU A 20 14.86 8.88 -15.58
CA GLU A 20 14.19 10.16 -15.75
C GLU A 20 12.82 9.97 -16.40
N GLN A 21 11.77 10.49 -15.79
CA GLN A 21 10.42 10.47 -16.35
C GLN A 21 10.35 11.34 -17.61
N LYS A 22 9.90 10.78 -18.71
CA LYS A 22 9.78 11.47 -20.01
C LYS A 22 8.35 11.93 -20.26
N ILE A 23 7.37 11.09 -19.97
CA ILE A 23 5.95 11.37 -20.16
C ILE A 23 5.13 10.58 -19.15
N SER A 24 3.97 11.10 -18.77
CA SER A 24 2.98 10.37 -18.00
C SER A 24 1.57 10.81 -18.35
N PHE A 25 0.63 9.89 -18.22
CA PHE A 25 -0.80 10.12 -18.33
C PHE A 25 -1.52 9.50 -17.14
N THR A 26 -2.69 10.06 -16.84
CA THR A 26 -3.57 9.55 -15.78
C THR A 26 -5.00 9.55 -16.31
N ALA A 27 -5.70 8.45 -16.09
CA ALA A 27 -7.13 8.31 -16.36
C ALA A 27 -7.85 7.99 -15.05
N ASP A 28 -8.72 8.89 -14.61
CA ASP A 28 -9.56 8.67 -13.44
C ASP A 28 -10.76 7.80 -13.79
N TYR A 29 -11.20 6.98 -12.81
CA TYR A 29 -12.43 6.21 -12.92
C TYR A 29 -13.16 6.16 -11.58
N THR A 30 -14.43 5.77 -11.63
CA THR A 30 -15.28 5.69 -10.43
C THR A 30 -15.79 4.27 -10.28
N LEU A 31 -15.60 3.71 -9.09
CA LEU A 31 -16.11 2.40 -8.71
C LEU A 31 -17.62 2.45 -8.49
N ASP A 32 -18.30 1.33 -8.73
CA ASP A 32 -19.70 1.12 -8.38
C ASP A 32 -19.77 0.63 -6.93
N ALA A 33 -20.15 1.52 -6.02
CA ALA A 33 -20.14 1.30 -4.59
C ALA A 33 -21.51 1.49 -3.95
N HIS A 34 -22.06 0.42 -3.35
CA HIS A 34 -23.37 0.40 -2.70
C HIS A 34 -23.31 -0.36 -1.37
N GLY A 35 -23.19 0.35 -0.25
CA GLY A 35 -23.01 -0.26 1.08
C GLY A 35 -21.72 -1.06 1.15
N ASP A 36 -21.83 -2.35 1.45
CA ASP A 36 -20.68 -3.26 1.55
C ASP A 36 -20.19 -3.81 0.20
N VAL A 37 -20.92 -3.49 -0.87
CA VAL A 37 -20.64 -3.97 -2.23
C VAL A 37 -19.84 -2.92 -2.98
N VAL A 38 -18.66 -3.31 -3.50
CA VAL A 38 -17.82 -2.46 -4.36
C VAL A 38 -17.37 -3.27 -5.57
N GLU A 39 -17.85 -2.91 -6.73
CA GLU A 39 -17.63 -3.63 -7.98
C GLU A 39 -17.09 -2.71 -9.08
N PHE A 40 -16.52 -3.33 -10.12
CA PHE A 40 -16.16 -2.66 -11.35
C PHE A 40 -16.15 -3.65 -12.51
N ASP A 41 -16.40 -3.16 -13.71
CA ASP A 41 -16.34 -3.99 -14.91
C ASP A 41 -14.89 -4.33 -15.27
N GLY A 42 -14.54 -5.63 -15.28
CA GLY A 42 -13.20 -6.10 -15.59
C GLY A 42 -12.71 -5.68 -16.99
N GLU A 43 -13.60 -5.63 -17.99
CA GLU A 43 -13.25 -5.15 -19.33
C GLU A 43 -12.95 -3.66 -19.36
N LYS A 44 -13.63 -2.86 -18.54
CA LYS A 44 -13.33 -1.42 -18.44
C LYS A 44 -11.95 -1.15 -17.84
N TYR A 45 -11.45 -1.97 -16.90
CA TYR A 45 -10.06 -1.84 -16.46
C TYR A 45 -9.10 -1.97 -17.64
N TRP A 46 -9.32 -2.99 -18.46
CA TRP A 46 -8.50 -3.20 -19.66
C TRP A 46 -8.62 -2.07 -20.68
N ASP A 47 -9.83 -1.60 -20.96
CA ASP A 47 -10.06 -0.50 -21.92
C ASP A 47 -9.36 0.79 -21.49
N ILE A 48 -9.37 1.11 -20.18
CA ILE A 48 -8.64 2.27 -19.64
C ILE A 48 -7.14 2.10 -19.82
N VAL A 49 -6.57 0.96 -19.39
CA VAL A 49 -5.13 0.67 -19.51
C VAL A 49 -4.69 0.73 -20.98
N LYS A 50 -5.43 0.08 -21.87
CA LYS A 50 -5.17 0.10 -23.31
C LYS A 50 -5.17 1.52 -23.87
N GLY A 51 -6.17 2.32 -23.49
CA GLY A 51 -6.27 3.71 -23.94
C GLY A 51 -5.09 4.58 -23.50
N GLU A 52 -4.58 4.37 -22.27
CA GLU A 52 -3.40 5.09 -21.79
C GLU A 52 -2.11 4.62 -22.48
N ILE A 53 -1.96 3.32 -22.76
CA ILE A 53 -0.84 2.79 -23.55
C ILE A 53 -0.86 3.37 -24.97
N GLU A 54 -2.02 3.46 -25.62
CA GLU A 54 -2.17 4.04 -26.96
C GLU A 54 -1.72 5.52 -27.00
N LYS A 55 -2.04 6.31 -25.96
CA LYS A 55 -1.57 7.69 -25.83
C LYS A 55 -0.04 7.77 -25.75
N ILE A 56 0.58 6.91 -24.92
CA ILE A 56 2.05 6.83 -24.83
C ILE A 56 2.66 6.51 -26.19
N LYS A 57 2.15 5.49 -26.89
CA LYS A 57 2.68 5.04 -28.18
C LYS A 57 2.54 6.09 -29.29
N ALA A 58 1.56 6.98 -29.18
CA ALA A 58 1.42 8.10 -30.12
C ALA A 58 2.56 9.14 -29.96
N GLU A 59 3.19 9.21 -28.79
CA GLU A 59 4.23 10.18 -28.46
C GLU A 59 5.65 9.59 -28.55
N MET A 60 5.83 8.30 -28.21
CA MET A 60 7.15 7.69 -28.16
C MET A 60 7.11 6.16 -28.21
N ASN A 61 8.26 5.58 -28.61
CA ASN A 61 8.46 4.14 -28.52
C ASN A 61 8.79 3.72 -27.11
N VAL A 62 8.32 2.51 -26.73
CA VAL A 62 8.58 1.87 -25.45
C VAL A 62 9.06 0.45 -25.68
N ASP A 63 10.16 0.06 -25.04
CA ASP A 63 10.76 -1.26 -25.21
C ASP A 63 10.14 -2.32 -24.30
N ALA A 64 9.79 -1.93 -23.05
CA ALA A 64 9.26 -2.84 -22.06
C ALA A 64 8.27 -2.16 -21.13
N LEU A 65 7.37 -2.96 -20.54
CA LEU A 65 6.42 -2.52 -19.53
C LEU A 65 6.27 -3.55 -18.38
N ALA A 66 5.93 -3.07 -17.22
CA ALA A 66 5.37 -3.85 -16.12
C ALA A 66 4.20 -3.10 -15.48
N VAL A 67 3.36 -3.86 -14.79
CA VAL A 67 2.11 -3.36 -14.19
C VAL A 67 2.17 -3.61 -12.69
N ASP A 68 1.78 -2.63 -11.91
CA ASP A 68 1.39 -2.82 -10.52
C ASP A 68 -0.09 -2.46 -10.34
N THR A 69 -0.72 -3.06 -9.36
CA THR A 69 -2.15 -2.84 -9.13
C THR A 69 -2.48 -2.77 -7.66
N GLN A 70 -3.63 -2.12 -7.36
CA GLN A 70 -4.33 -2.35 -6.10
C GLN A 70 -4.51 -3.86 -5.88
N CYS A 71 -4.17 -4.35 -4.70
CA CYS A 71 -4.27 -5.76 -4.36
C CYS A 71 -5.73 -6.23 -4.27
N GLU A 72 -5.94 -7.57 -4.24
CA GLU A 72 -7.18 -8.21 -3.79
C GLU A 72 -8.43 -7.96 -4.65
N THR A 73 -8.33 -7.20 -5.74
CA THR A 73 -9.43 -7.07 -6.70
C THR A 73 -9.56 -8.33 -7.52
N LEU A 74 -10.69 -9.02 -7.36
CA LEU A 74 -10.95 -10.36 -7.87
C LEU A 74 -11.76 -10.32 -9.17
N ILE A 75 -11.28 -10.99 -10.22
CA ILE A 75 -11.95 -11.14 -11.51
C ILE A 75 -12.11 -12.63 -11.80
N LEU A 76 -13.36 -13.07 -11.98
CA LEU A 76 -13.72 -14.45 -12.27
C LEU A 76 -14.13 -14.60 -13.72
N THR A 77 -13.57 -15.60 -14.43
CA THR A 77 -13.84 -15.79 -15.85
C THR A 77 -14.21 -17.24 -16.18
N ASP A 78 -14.79 -17.46 -17.36
CA ASP A 78 -14.93 -18.75 -18.00
C ASP A 78 -13.58 -19.25 -18.60
N ASP A 79 -13.61 -20.35 -19.33
CA ASP A 79 -12.42 -20.94 -19.99
C ASP A 79 -11.82 -20.00 -21.05
N GLU A 80 -12.64 -19.24 -21.74
CA GLU A 80 -12.25 -18.28 -22.79
C GLU A 80 -11.65 -17.01 -22.21
N GLY A 81 -11.73 -16.81 -20.88
CA GLY A 81 -11.27 -15.61 -20.22
C GLY A 81 -12.30 -14.47 -20.27
N THR A 82 -13.60 -14.78 -20.44
CA THR A 82 -14.67 -13.79 -20.35
C THR A 82 -15.13 -13.64 -18.91
N PRO A 83 -15.18 -12.41 -18.34
CA PRO A 83 -15.68 -12.22 -16.98
C PRO A 83 -17.12 -12.75 -16.82
N VAL A 84 -17.36 -13.57 -15.81
CA VAL A 84 -18.68 -14.16 -15.53
C VAL A 84 -19.52 -13.29 -14.58
N ARG A 85 -18.90 -12.22 -14.06
CA ARG A 85 -19.52 -11.19 -13.23
C ARG A 85 -18.62 -9.94 -13.19
N PRO A 86 -19.10 -8.77 -12.69
CA PRO A 86 -18.22 -7.65 -12.37
C PRO A 86 -17.11 -8.04 -11.37
N ALA A 87 -15.93 -7.42 -11.47
CA ALA A 87 -14.84 -7.60 -10.51
C ALA A 87 -15.29 -7.21 -9.11
N ILE A 88 -14.89 -7.99 -8.10
CA ILE A 88 -15.08 -7.64 -6.69
C ILE A 88 -13.84 -6.88 -6.23
N VAL A 89 -14.00 -5.58 -6.03
CA VAL A 89 -12.88 -4.68 -5.69
C VAL A 89 -12.38 -4.95 -4.26
N TRP A 90 -11.14 -4.64 -3.98
CA TRP A 90 -10.51 -4.88 -2.67
C TRP A 90 -11.28 -4.23 -1.49
N LEU A 91 -11.92 -3.08 -1.72
CA LEU A 91 -12.75 -2.36 -0.74
C LEU A 91 -14.07 -3.06 -0.37
N ASP A 92 -14.45 -4.09 -1.13
CA ASP A 92 -15.69 -4.82 -0.92
C ASP A 92 -15.63 -5.62 0.38
N THR A 93 -16.63 -5.45 1.23
CA THR A 93 -16.71 -6.07 2.56
C THR A 93 -17.90 -7.00 2.72
N ARG A 94 -18.53 -7.45 1.61
CA ARG A 94 -19.71 -8.33 1.67
C ARG A 94 -19.48 -9.69 2.33
N ALA A 95 -18.24 -10.19 2.33
CA ALA A 95 -17.89 -11.55 2.75
C ALA A 95 -17.57 -11.67 4.27
N VAL A 96 -18.30 -10.95 5.14
CA VAL A 96 -18.08 -10.95 6.60
C VAL A 96 -18.33 -12.34 7.19
N GLU A 97 -19.43 -13.00 6.82
CA GLU A 97 -19.76 -14.36 7.30
C GLU A 97 -18.70 -15.37 6.89
N GLU A 98 -18.17 -15.25 5.66
CA GLU A 98 -17.12 -16.12 5.14
C GLU A 98 -15.79 -15.92 5.86
N ALA A 99 -15.47 -14.68 6.26
CA ALA A 99 -14.32 -14.40 7.11
C ALA A 99 -14.45 -15.08 8.47
N GLU A 100 -15.64 -15.06 9.08
CA GLU A 100 -15.91 -15.78 10.34
C GLU A 100 -15.78 -17.30 10.15
N ILE A 101 -16.34 -17.87 9.08
CA ILE A 101 -16.24 -19.29 8.75
C ILE A 101 -14.78 -19.73 8.58
N ILE A 102 -13.97 -18.96 7.86
CA ILE A 102 -12.53 -19.22 7.68
C ILE A 102 -11.82 -19.11 9.02
N THR A 103 -12.16 -18.10 9.84
CA THR A 103 -11.59 -17.90 11.17
C THR A 103 -11.89 -19.06 12.11
N GLU A 104 -13.12 -19.56 12.12
CA GLU A 104 -13.50 -20.73 12.91
C GLU A 104 -12.76 -22.00 12.48
N ARG A 105 -12.51 -22.15 11.16
CA ARG A 105 -11.84 -23.32 10.61
C ARG A 105 -10.34 -23.34 10.84
N PHE A 106 -9.65 -22.18 10.69
CA PHE A 106 -8.19 -22.13 10.66
C PHE A 106 -7.58 -21.34 11.81
N GLY A 107 -8.27 -20.33 12.32
CA GLY A 107 -7.77 -19.38 13.32
C GLY A 107 -6.74 -18.39 12.77
N HIS A 108 -6.69 -17.19 13.32
CA HIS A 108 -5.77 -16.12 12.87
C HIS A 108 -4.29 -16.56 12.92
N LYS A 109 -3.88 -17.23 14.00
CA LYS A 109 -2.49 -17.65 14.17
C LYS A 109 -2.01 -18.58 13.05
N LYS A 110 -2.78 -19.63 12.72
CA LYS A 110 -2.40 -20.57 11.65
C LYS A 110 -2.37 -19.88 10.29
N VAL A 111 -3.32 -18.98 10.01
CA VAL A 111 -3.33 -18.22 8.77
C VAL A 111 -2.09 -17.34 8.69
N TYR A 112 -1.76 -16.60 9.75
CA TYR A 112 -0.56 -15.78 9.80
C TYR A 112 0.73 -16.60 9.60
N GLU A 113 0.86 -17.72 10.32
CA GLU A 113 2.05 -18.58 10.24
C GLU A 113 2.28 -19.19 8.86
N ILE A 114 1.26 -19.19 7.97
CA ILE A 114 1.38 -19.70 6.60
C ILE A 114 1.46 -18.55 5.60
N THR A 115 0.63 -17.53 5.77
CA THR A 115 0.40 -16.49 4.75
C THR A 115 1.00 -15.13 5.09
N GLY A 116 1.45 -14.91 6.34
CA GLY A 116 1.90 -13.62 6.83
C GLY A 116 0.78 -12.61 7.13
N GLN A 117 -0.50 -13.00 6.94
CA GLN A 117 -1.63 -12.11 7.13
C GLN A 117 -2.23 -12.29 8.53
N PRO A 118 -2.18 -11.27 9.42
CA PRO A 118 -2.55 -11.42 10.83
C PRO A 118 -4.06 -11.44 11.06
N GLU A 119 -4.85 -10.93 10.13
CA GLU A 119 -6.29 -10.86 10.22
C GLU A 119 -6.99 -11.57 9.07
N ILE A 120 -8.12 -12.18 9.37
CA ILE A 120 -9.04 -12.74 8.38
C ILE A 120 -10.23 -11.78 8.30
N THR A 121 -10.29 -11.01 7.22
CA THR A 121 -11.33 -10.01 6.99
C THR A 121 -12.10 -10.28 5.69
N ALA A 122 -13.26 -9.66 5.55
CA ALA A 122 -14.11 -9.77 4.36
C ALA A 122 -13.41 -9.35 3.05
N THR A 123 -12.35 -8.54 3.14
CA THR A 123 -11.65 -8.01 1.99
C THR A 123 -10.78 -9.02 1.25
N TRP A 124 -10.35 -10.08 1.93
CA TRP A 124 -9.46 -11.08 1.35
C TRP A 124 -10.09 -11.89 0.21
N PRO A 125 -9.34 -12.16 -0.87
CA PRO A 125 -9.81 -12.98 -1.99
C PRO A 125 -10.37 -14.34 -1.59
N ALA A 126 -9.80 -15.03 -0.60
CA ALA A 126 -10.33 -16.31 -0.12
C ALA A 126 -11.77 -16.17 0.43
N CYS A 127 -12.04 -15.11 1.20
CA CYS A 127 -13.37 -14.83 1.74
C CYS A 127 -14.37 -14.53 0.61
N LYS A 128 -13.97 -13.69 -0.35
CA LYS A 128 -14.79 -13.33 -1.53
C LYS A 128 -15.08 -14.54 -2.41
N LEU A 129 -14.10 -15.44 -2.64
CA LEU A 129 -14.30 -16.68 -3.40
C LEU A 129 -15.29 -17.60 -2.70
N LEU A 130 -15.16 -17.78 -1.39
CA LEU A 130 -16.11 -18.56 -0.61
C LEU A 130 -17.51 -17.94 -0.64
N TRP A 131 -17.61 -16.61 -0.59
CA TRP A 131 -18.88 -15.90 -0.72
C TRP A 131 -19.53 -16.15 -2.08
N VAL A 132 -18.81 -16.03 -3.20
CA VAL A 132 -19.34 -16.29 -4.55
C VAL A 132 -19.85 -17.74 -4.64
N LYS A 133 -19.08 -18.71 -4.12
CA LYS A 133 -19.48 -20.13 -4.11
C LYS A 133 -20.80 -20.35 -3.37
N ARG A 134 -21.01 -19.65 -2.24
CA ARG A 134 -22.20 -19.83 -1.39
C ARG A 134 -23.42 -19.05 -1.89
N HIS A 135 -23.21 -17.85 -2.38
CA HIS A 135 -24.30 -16.92 -2.69
C HIS A 135 -24.61 -16.77 -4.19
N GLU A 136 -23.65 -17.11 -5.05
CA GLU A 136 -23.78 -17.04 -6.52
C GLU A 136 -23.41 -18.38 -7.19
N PRO A 137 -24.11 -19.51 -6.87
CA PRO A 137 -23.71 -20.84 -7.35
C PRO A 137 -23.72 -20.97 -8.88
N GLU A 138 -24.54 -20.21 -9.58
CA GLU A 138 -24.54 -20.20 -11.05
C GLU A 138 -23.32 -19.48 -11.64
N VAL A 139 -22.82 -18.43 -10.99
CA VAL A 139 -21.56 -17.76 -11.32
C VAL A 139 -20.39 -18.69 -11.02
N TRP A 140 -20.40 -19.30 -9.83
CA TRP A 140 -19.37 -20.26 -9.41
C TRP A 140 -19.22 -21.42 -10.40
N ALA A 141 -20.33 -22.00 -10.85
CA ALA A 141 -20.32 -23.10 -11.81
C ALA A 141 -19.69 -22.72 -13.18
N LYS A 142 -19.81 -21.47 -13.57
CA LYS A 142 -19.21 -20.92 -14.80
C LYS A 142 -17.75 -20.50 -14.62
N THR A 143 -17.33 -20.23 -13.38
CA THR A 143 -15.96 -19.80 -13.08
C THR A 143 -14.97 -20.91 -13.38
N LYS A 144 -13.98 -20.62 -14.22
CA LYS A 144 -12.90 -21.54 -14.61
C LYS A 144 -11.53 -20.98 -14.27
N LYS A 145 -11.39 -19.65 -14.27
CA LYS A 145 -10.14 -18.98 -13.91
C LYS A 145 -10.40 -17.87 -12.89
N VAL A 146 -9.51 -17.79 -11.92
CA VAL A 146 -9.50 -16.78 -10.87
C VAL A 146 -8.30 -15.86 -11.13
N PHE A 147 -8.57 -14.60 -11.40
CA PHE A 147 -7.55 -13.57 -11.60
C PHE A 147 -7.61 -12.55 -10.46
N LEU A 148 -6.47 -12.01 -10.08
CA LEU A 148 -6.39 -10.68 -9.51
C LEU A 148 -6.19 -9.66 -10.63
N LEU A 149 -6.29 -8.38 -10.31
CA LEU A 149 -6.34 -7.33 -11.35
C LEU A 149 -5.08 -7.29 -12.22
N GLU A 150 -3.87 -7.42 -11.64
CA GLU A 150 -2.63 -7.49 -12.42
C GLU A 150 -2.63 -8.68 -13.37
N ASP A 151 -3.01 -9.88 -12.86
CA ASP A 151 -3.08 -11.11 -13.64
C ASP A 151 -4.00 -10.95 -14.86
N TRP A 152 -5.14 -10.28 -14.65
CA TRP A 152 -6.11 -9.98 -15.69
C TRP A 152 -5.51 -9.09 -16.80
N ILE A 153 -4.80 -8.03 -16.41
CA ILE A 153 -4.15 -7.13 -17.36
C ILE A 153 -3.03 -7.85 -18.13
N LEU A 154 -2.21 -8.65 -17.42
CA LEU A 154 -1.18 -9.48 -18.06
C LEU A 154 -1.79 -10.50 -19.03
N TYR A 155 -2.91 -11.11 -18.67
CA TYR A 155 -3.66 -12.03 -19.56
C TYR A 155 -4.19 -11.32 -20.80
N LYS A 156 -4.77 -10.13 -20.66
CA LYS A 156 -5.25 -9.32 -21.79
C LYS A 156 -4.12 -8.92 -22.76
N MET A 157 -2.92 -8.71 -22.25
CA MET A 157 -1.74 -8.38 -23.06
C MET A 157 -1.13 -9.60 -23.73
N THR A 158 -1.00 -10.73 -23.03
CA THR A 158 -0.15 -11.85 -23.44
C THR A 158 -0.91 -13.11 -23.83
N GLY A 159 -2.19 -13.22 -23.47
CA GLY A 159 -2.98 -14.45 -23.57
C GLY A 159 -2.54 -15.54 -22.57
N ARG A 160 -1.61 -15.27 -21.66
CA ARG A 160 -1.07 -16.24 -20.70
C ARG A 160 -1.77 -16.09 -19.35
N PHE A 161 -2.16 -17.21 -18.77
CA PHE A 161 -2.75 -17.27 -17.42
C PHE A 161 -1.62 -17.39 -16.39
N ILE A 162 -1.12 -16.26 -15.95
CA ILE A 162 0.05 -16.12 -15.07
C ILE A 162 -0.21 -15.08 -13.99
N SER A 163 0.54 -15.18 -12.90
CA SER A 163 0.59 -14.21 -11.81
C SER A 163 1.99 -14.08 -11.25
N GLU A 164 2.19 -13.09 -10.39
CA GLU A 164 3.43 -12.94 -9.65
C GLU A 164 3.20 -13.13 -8.14
N LYS A 165 4.26 -13.54 -7.43
CA LYS A 165 4.16 -14.04 -6.06
C LYS A 165 3.85 -12.94 -5.04
N THR A 166 4.29 -11.69 -5.28
CA THR A 166 4.04 -10.60 -4.33
C THR A 166 2.56 -10.29 -4.26
N LEU A 167 1.88 -10.25 -5.43
CA LEU A 167 0.44 -10.07 -5.55
C LEU A 167 -0.32 -11.19 -4.82
N GLN A 168 0.09 -12.44 -5.01
CA GLN A 168 -0.60 -13.57 -4.40
C GLN A 168 -0.41 -13.67 -2.89
N SER A 169 0.62 -13.02 -2.33
CA SER A 169 0.78 -12.91 -0.87
C SER A 169 -0.32 -12.10 -0.18
N SER A 170 -1.17 -11.40 -0.96
CA SER A 170 -2.36 -10.67 -0.48
C SER A 170 -3.65 -11.46 -0.60
N THR A 171 -3.66 -12.79 -0.50
CA THR A 171 -4.86 -13.59 -0.79
C THR A 171 -5.37 -14.44 0.35
N ILE A 172 -4.54 -14.74 1.35
CA ILE A 172 -4.70 -15.75 2.41
C ILE A 172 -4.88 -17.19 1.93
N TYR A 173 -4.59 -17.49 0.66
CA TYR A 173 -4.44 -18.85 0.13
C TYR A 173 -3.06 -19.11 -0.51
N PHE A 174 -2.08 -18.24 -0.25
CA PHE A 174 -0.70 -18.37 -0.68
C PHE A 174 0.22 -18.61 0.53
N ASP A 175 1.05 -19.69 0.49
CA ASP A 175 2.05 -20.01 1.50
C ASP A 175 3.32 -19.20 1.20
N ILE A 176 3.59 -18.15 1.98
CA ILE A 176 4.73 -17.25 1.74
C ILE A 176 6.08 -17.87 2.06
N HIS A 177 6.14 -18.97 2.83
CA HIS A 177 7.40 -19.67 3.13
C HIS A 177 7.85 -20.56 1.96
N LYS A 178 6.86 -21.20 1.29
CA LYS A 178 7.11 -22.09 0.16
C LYS A 178 7.01 -21.39 -1.18
N ALA A 179 6.43 -20.18 -1.18
CA ALA A 179 6.07 -19.43 -2.39
C ALA A 179 5.18 -20.23 -3.35
N GLU A 180 4.17 -20.92 -2.79
CA GLU A 180 3.23 -21.78 -3.50
C GLU A 180 1.81 -21.65 -2.93
N TRP A 181 0.84 -22.25 -3.61
CA TRP A 181 -0.56 -22.25 -3.16
C TRP A 181 -0.75 -23.08 -1.88
N TRP A 182 -1.52 -22.55 -0.92
CA TRP A 182 -1.89 -23.27 0.30
C TRP A 182 -3.08 -24.20 0.05
N SER A 183 -2.79 -25.47 -0.27
CA SER A 183 -3.79 -26.45 -0.72
C SER A 183 -4.94 -26.64 0.28
N GLU A 184 -4.68 -26.68 1.60
CA GLU A 184 -5.75 -26.87 2.60
C GLU A 184 -6.78 -25.72 2.57
N MET A 185 -6.37 -24.49 2.34
CA MET A 185 -7.27 -23.35 2.16
C MET A 185 -8.03 -23.46 0.83
N LEU A 186 -7.33 -23.78 -0.26
CA LEU A 186 -7.95 -23.93 -1.58
C LEU A 186 -9.04 -25.02 -1.57
N ASP A 187 -8.75 -26.19 -0.99
CA ASP A 187 -9.72 -27.28 -0.84
C ASP A 187 -10.95 -26.82 -0.06
N PHE A 188 -10.75 -26.06 1.01
CA PHE A 188 -11.83 -25.55 1.86
C PHE A 188 -12.75 -24.58 1.12
N ILE A 189 -12.18 -23.61 0.42
CA ILE A 189 -12.97 -22.64 -0.37
C ILE A 189 -13.47 -23.22 -1.68
N GLY A 190 -12.94 -24.38 -2.11
CA GLY A 190 -13.35 -25.11 -3.31
C GLY A 190 -12.72 -24.63 -4.61
N VAL A 191 -11.55 -24.02 -4.52
CA VAL A 191 -10.72 -23.63 -5.66
C VAL A 191 -9.79 -24.78 -6.01
N THR A 192 -9.70 -25.15 -7.29
CA THR A 192 -8.75 -26.16 -7.76
C THR A 192 -7.51 -25.50 -8.34
N PRO A 193 -6.36 -26.21 -8.39
CA PRO A 193 -5.13 -25.64 -8.96
C PRO A 193 -5.29 -25.16 -10.41
N GLU A 194 -6.16 -25.79 -11.19
CA GLU A 194 -6.43 -25.42 -12.59
C GLU A 194 -7.15 -24.06 -12.71
N MET A 195 -7.82 -23.63 -11.65
CA MET A 195 -8.47 -22.32 -11.58
C MET A 195 -7.49 -21.19 -11.25
N LEU A 196 -6.25 -21.49 -10.90
CA LEU A 196 -5.24 -20.52 -10.46
C LEU A 196 -4.13 -20.34 -11.51
N PRO A 197 -3.54 -19.14 -11.62
CA PRO A 197 -2.49 -18.85 -12.59
C PRO A 197 -1.16 -19.53 -12.26
N GLU A 198 -0.30 -19.70 -13.27
CA GLU A 198 1.09 -20.09 -13.08
C GLU A 198 1.86 -18.94 -12.37
N LEU A 199 2.61 -19.27 -11.32
CA LEU A 199 3.32 -18.30 -10.47
C LEU A 199 4.71 -17.97 -11.01
N TYR A 200 5.00 -16.68 -11.09
CA TYR A 200 6.30 -16.12 -11.45
C TYR A 200 6.83 -15.23 -10.32
N SER A 201 8.15 -15.04 -10.26
CA SER A 201 8.74 -13.95 -9.48
C SER A 201 8.57 -12.62 -10.22
N SER A 202 8.67 -11.50 -9.52
CA SER A 202 8.73 -10.16 -10.13
C SER A 202 9.88 -10.04 -11.13
N ALA A 203 9.83 -9.06 -12.02
CA ALA A 203 10.83 -8.80 -13.06
C ALA A 203 11.10 -10.00 -14.02
N LYS A 204 10.09 -10.80 -14.33
CA LYS A 204 10.19 -11.88 -15.32
C LYS A 204 9.49 -11.49 -16.61
N ARG A 205 10.22 -11.58 -17.72
CA ARG A 205 9.65 -11.41 -19.04
C ARG A 205 8.67 -12.55 -19.30
N VAL A 206 7.42 -12.21 -19.61
CA VAL A 206 6.31 -13.17 -19.75
C VAL A 206 5.62 -13.13 -21.11
N GLY A 207 5.93 -12.15 -21.95
CA GLY A 207 5.34 -12.06 -23.28
C GLY A 207 5.71 -10.77 -23.98
N GLU A 208 4.92 -10.44 -24.98
CA GLU A 208 5.01 -9.22 -25.77
C GLU A 208 3.62 -8.66 -26.03
N TYR A 209 3.47 -7.35 -25.96
CA TYR A 209 2.26 -6.64 -26.32
C TYR A 209 2.59 -5.46 -27.24
N GLU A 210 2.10 -5.51 -28.48
CA GLU A 210 2.29 -4.45 -29.49
C GLU A 210 3.74 -3.97 -29.67
N GLY A 211 4.70 -4.90 -29.64
CA GLY A 211 6.13 -4.64 -29.80
C GLY A 211 6.88 -4.33 -28.49
N MET A 212 6.17 -4.20 -27.37
CA MET A 212 6.77 -4.00 -26.06
C MET A 212 6.92 -5.33 -25.32
N GLN A 213 8.05 -5.52 -24.63
CA GLN A 213 8.23 -6.69 -23.75
C GLN A 213 7.37 -6.52 -22.50
N VAL A 214 6.55 -7.54 -22.17
CA VAL A 214 5.72 -7.57 -20.96
C VAL A 214 6.47 -8.32 -19.88
N VAL A 215 6.61 -7.67 -18.73
CA VAL A 215 7.33 -8.15 -17.55
C VAL A 215 6.37 -8.17 -16.35
N THR A 216 6.50 -9.17 -15.47
CA THR A 216 5.74 -9.21 -14.21
C THR A 216 6.14 -8.05 -13.30
N GLY A 217 5.16 -7.43 -12.68
CA GLY A 217 5.34 -6.33 -11.76
C GLY A 217 5.49 -6.75 -10.31
N ALA A 218 4.76 -6.06 -9.44
CA ALA A 218 4.61 -6.32 -8.01
C ALA A 218 3.33 -5.64 -7.51
N ILE A 219 2.89 -5.94 -6.30
CA ILE A 219 1.82 -5.13 -5.68
C ILE A 219 2.23 -3.65 -5.57
N ASP A 220 1.28 -2.76 -5.62
CA ASP A 220 1.47 -1.30 -5.64
C ASP A 220 2.38 -0.77 -4.52
N GLN A 221 2.27 -1.32 -3.30
CA GLN A 221 3.12 -0.93 -2.16
C GLN A 221 4.58 -1.34 -2.37
N ILE A 222 4.83 -2.53 -2.93
CA ILE A 222 6.19 -3.00 -3.25
C ILE A 222 6.74 -2.21 -4.44
N ALA A 223 5.97 -2.01 -5.50
CA ALA A 223 6.36 -1.17 -6.62
C ALA A 223 6.69 0.26 -6.15
N GLY A 224 5.83 0.86 -5.31
CA GLY A 224 6.08 2.17 -4.71
C GLY A 224 7.36 2.22 -3.87
N ALA A 225 7.65 1.16 -3.10
CA ALA A 225 8.87 1.05 -2.31
C ALA A 225 10.12 0.93 -3.20
N ILE A 226 10.07 0.11 -4.26
CA ILE A 226 11.16 0.00 -5.26
C ILE A 226 11.43 1.38 -5.88
N GLY A 227 10.39 2.07 -6.36
CA GLY A 227 10.51 3.41 -6.94
C GLY A 227 10.93 4.50 -5.96
N ALA A 228 10.82 4.24 -4.65
CA ALA A 228 11.39 5.08 -3.61
C ALA A 228 12.83 4.70 -3.24
N GLY A 229 13.40 3.64 -3.82
CA GLY A 229 14.73 3.13 -3.50
C GLY A 229 14.80 2.38 -2.17
N VAL A 230 13.67 1.83 -1.70
CA VAL A 230 13.58 1.01 -0.49
C VAL A 230 13.77 -0.45 -0.87
N VAL A 231 15.00 -0.80 -1.18
CA VAL A 231 15.39 -2.10 -1.75
C VAL A 231 16.33 -2.90 -0.84
N LYS A 232 16.54 -2.44 0.38
CA LYS A 232 17.39 -3.11 1.38
C LYS A 232 16.95 -2.77 2.79
N GLN A 233 17.33 -3.60 3.75
CA GLN A 233 17.15 -3.32 5.18
C GLN A 233 17.79 -2.00 5.59
N GLY A 234 17.29 -1.38 6.64
CA GLY A 234 17.71 -0.07 7.16
C GLY A 234 17.07 1.12 6.44
N ILE A 235 16.47 0.94 5.26
CA ILE A 235 15.70 1.98 4.57
C ILE A 235 14.23 1.59 4.61
N VAL A 236 13.37 2.53 5.01
CA VAL A 236 11.91 2.35 5.04
C VAL A 236 11.22 3.41 4.22
N SER A 237 10.09 3.09 3.60
CA SER A 237 9.21 4.12 3.04
C SER A 237 8.09 4.47 4.00
N VAL A 238 7.74 5.75 4.04
CA VAL A 238 6.62 6.27 4.81
C VAL A 238 5.75 7.11 3.88
N MET A 239 4.65 6.49 3.43
CA MET A 239 3.61 7.19 2.69
C MET A 239 2.70 7.91 3.69
N THR A 240 2.72 9.24 3.71
CA THR A 240 1.78 10.05 4.49
C THR A 240 0.75 10.67 3.55
N GLY A 241 -0.26 9.89 3.25
CA GLY A 241 -1.45 10.30 2.50
C GLY A 241 -2.65 10.50 3.43
N THR A 242 -3.84 10.07 3.03
CA THR A 242 -5.01 9.94 3.90
C THR A 242 -4.66 9.10 5.12
N THR A 243 -4.11 7.92 4.87
CA THR A 243 -3.54 6.96 5.80
C THR A 243 -2.02 7.16 5.91
N MET A 244 -1.38 6.47 6.85
CA MET A 244 0.06 6.26 6.83
C MET A 244 0.34 4.79 6.53
N VAL A 245 1.20 4.55 5.54
CA VAL A 245 1.72 3.22 5.25
C VAL A 245 3.22 3.25 5.44
N ILE A 246 3.73 2.30 6.22
CA ILE A 246 5.16 2.09 6.44
C ILE A 246 5.50 0.75 5.79
N PHE A 247 6.39 0.78 4.82
CA PHE A 247 6.93 -0.41 4.18
C PHE A 247 8.40 -0.58 4.56
N LEU A 248 8.78 -1.82 4.90
CA LEU A 248 10.16 -2.14 5.20
C LEU A 248 10.50 -3.57 4.73
N PRO A 249 11.65 -3.75 4.04
CA PRO A 249 12.17 -5.06 3.69
C PRO A 249 12.53 -5.84 4.96
N SER A 250 12.24 -7.15 4.97
CA SER A 250 12.55 -8.06 6.07
C SER A 250 13.11 -9.37 5.55
N GLU A 251 14.07 -9.95 6.28
CA GLU A 251 14.57 -11.30 5.96
C GLU A 251 13.79 -12.39 6.68
N THR A 252 12.94 -12.00 7.63
CA THR A 252 12.18 -12.93 8.46
C THR A 252 10.75 -12.49 8.61
N ILE A 253 9.86 -13.44 8.86
CA ILE A 253 8.48 -13.18 9.26
C ILE A 253 8.46 -13.05 10.79
N PRO A 254 7.91 -11.95 11.35
CA PRO A 254 7.76 -11.80 12.79
C PRO A 254 6.89 -12.91 13.39
N GLU A 255 7.06 -13.19 14.68
CA GLU A 255 6.15 -14.08 15.40
C GLU A 255 4.73 -13.46 15.45
N TYR A 256 3.73 -14.34 15.39
CA TYR A 256 2.33 -13.91 15.50
C TYR A 256 2.06 -13.20 16.83
N ASN A 257 1.46 -12.03 16.75
CA ASN A 257 0.99 -11.27 17.90
C ASN A 257 -0.49 -10.89 17.70
N ALA A 258 -1.38 -11.40 18.54
CA ALA A 258 -2.81 -11.13 18.47
C ALA A 258 -3.19 -9.67 18.77
N ASP A 259 -2.33 -8.93 19.48
CA ASP A 259 -2.57 -7.53 19.86
C ASP A 259 -2.13 -6.53 18.77
N SER A 260 -1.55 -7.02 17.66
CA SER A 260 -0.97 -6.16 16.63
C SER A 260 -1.21 -6.68 15.23
N ILE A 261 -1.47 -5.75 14.32
CA ILE A 261 -1.70 -6.05 12.90
C ILE A 261 -0.50 -5.57 12.09
N VAL A 262 0.44 -6.48 11.83
CA VAL A 262 1.57 -6.23 10.91
C VAL A 262 1.56 -7.28 9.82
N PRO A 263 0.92 -7.01 8.67
CA PRO A 263 0.99 -7.89 7.52
C PRO A 263 2.42 -8.08 7.05
N CYS A 264 2.77 -9.33 6.77
CA CYS A 264 4.01 -9.72 6.14
C CYS A 264 3.69 -10.26 4.75
N HIS A 265 4.34 -9.72 3.72
CA HIS A 265 4.15 -10.13 2.34
C HIS A 265 5.42 -10.76 1.77
N TYR A 266 5.24 -11.56 0.73
CA TYR A 266 6.34 -12.01 -0.11
C TYR A 266 6.86 -10.82 -0.91
N ASN A 267 8.19 -10.64 -0.95
CA ASN A 267 8.81 -9.49 -1.60
C ASN A 267 9.39 -9.88 -2.98
N TYR A 268 9.70 -8.88 -3.82
CA TYR A 268 10.23 -9.07 -5.17
C TYR A 268 11.56 -9.84 -5.23
N ASP A 269 12.34 -9.85 -4.17
CA ASP A 269 13.67 -10.47 -4.04
C ASP A 269 13.64 -11.88 -3.44
N ASP A 270 12.49 -12.55 -3.48
CA ASP A 270 12.22 -13.86 -2.87
C ASP A 270 12.43 -13.87 -1.32
N LYS A 271 12.33 -12.68 -0.68
CA LYS A 271 12.32 -12.49 0.77
C LYS A 271 10.94 -12.00 1.24
N TYR A 272 10.92 -11.18 2.29
CA TYR A 272 9.70 -10.68 2.88
C TYR A 272 9.72 -9.15 2.99
N CYS A 273 8.56 -8.58 3.18
CA CYS A 273 8.40 -7.20 3.60
C CYS A 273 7.28 -7.08 4.63
N LEU A 274 7.39 -6.08 5.50
CA LEU A 274 6.34 -5.74 6.45
C LEU A 274 5.63 -4.49 5.97
N LEU A 275 4.30 -4.52 6.08
CA LEU A 275 3.43 -3.40 5.80
C LEU A 275 2.71 -3.02 7.09
N SER A 276 3.05 -1.87 7.66
CA SER A 276 2.27 -1.28 8.74
C SER A 276 1.41 -0.17 8.16
N TRP A 277 0.14 -0.14 8.50
CA TRP A 277 -0.73 0.93 8.07
C TRP A 277 -1.57 1.48 9.23
N THR A 278 -1.89 2.76 9.16
CA THR A 278 -2.78 3.42 10.11
C THR A 278 -3.86 4.18 9.34
N PRO A 279 -5.13 4.10 9.76
CA PRO A 279 -6.25 4.64 8.98
C PRO A 279 -6.27 6.18 8.93
N THR A 280 -5.54 6.85 9.82
CA THR A 280 -5.57 8.31 9.92
C THR A 280 -4.15 8.87 10.00
N ALA A 281 -3.73 9.64 9.00
CA ALA A 281 -2.45 10.37 9.00
C ALA A 281 -2.64 11.79 8.43
N GLY A 282 -2.37 12.00 7.13
CA GLY A 282 -2.63 13.29 6.49
C GLY A 282 -4.11 13.69 6.51
N MET A 283 -5.00 12.70 6.61
CA MET A 283 -6.44 12.93 6.84
C MET A 283 -6.68 13.76 8.11
N ALA A 284 -5.92 13.57 9.18
CA ALA A 284 -6.10 14.34 10.42
C ALA A 284 -5.91 15.84 10.18
N LEU A 285 -4.85 16.22 9.47
CA LEU A 285 -4.59 17.62 9.13
C LEU A 285 -5.63 18.17 8.13
N LYS A 286 -6.01 17.37 7.14
CA LYS A 286 -7.05 17.73 6.16
C LYS A 286 -8.42 17.90 6.84
N TRP A 287 -8.79 17.00 7.75
CA TRP A 287 -10.01 17.11 8.56
C TRP A 287 -9.98 18.39 9.40
N PHE A 288 -8.89 18.63 10.14
CA PHE A 288 -8.75 19.81 10.97
C PHE A 288 -8.88 21.10 10.14
N LYS A 289 -8.19 21.16 9.00
CA LYS A 289 -8.30 22.27 8.06
C LYS A 289 -9.75 22.50 7.62
N ASN A 290 -10.43 21.47 7.14
CA ASN A 290 -11.77 21.61 6.57
C ASN A 290 -12.84 21.92 7.63
N ALA A 291 -12.70 21.35 8.85
CA ALA A 291 -13.68 21.52 9.91
C ALA A 291 -13.51 22.83 10.70
N LEU A 292 -12.25 23.30 10.89
CA LEU A 292 -11.94 24.39 11.83
C LEU A 292 -11.13 25.54 11.22
N CYS A 293 -10.56 25.36 10.02
CA CYS A 293 -9.64 26.29 9.39
C CYS A 293 -9.90 26.42 7.88
N GLU A 294 -11.16 26.39 7.43
CA GLU A 294 -11.53 26.34 6.01
C GLU A 294 -10.88 27.43 5.16
N ASN A 295 -10.76 28.65 5.71
CA ASN A 295 -10.23 29.81 5.01
C ASN A 295 -8.69 29.86 4.92
N PHE A 296 -7.97 28.85 5.43
CA PHE A 296 -6.52 28.79 5.43
C PHE A 296 -6.00 27.73 4.47
N SER A 297 -4.94 28.05 3.75
CA SER A 297 -4.17 27.06 2.98
C SER A 297 -3.31 26.21 3.92
N PHE A 298 -2.87 25.01 3.46
CA PHE A 298 -1.91 24.20 4.22
C PHE A 298 -0.62 24.93 4.52
N ARG A 299 -0.15 25.79 3.60
CA ARG A 299 1.05 26.60 3.80
C ARG A 299 0.89 27.57 4.97
N GLU A 300 -0.24 28.29 5.05
CA GLU A 300 -0.49 29.21 6.16
C GLU A 300 -0.65 28.46 7.50
N LEU A 301 -1.18 27.24 7.48
CA LEU A 301 -1.23 26.39 8.65
C LEU A 301 0.18 25.92 9.08
N ASP A 302 1.03 25.55 8.14
CA ASP A 302 2.44 25.23 8.40
C ASP A 302 3.19 26.41 9.03
N GLU A 303 2.99 27.63 8.50
CA GLU A 303 3.60 28.86 9.03
C GLU A 303 3.15 29.15 10.49
N GLN A 304 1.87 28.91 10.81
CA GLN A 304 1.35 29.04 12.18
C GLN A 304 1.88 27.96 13.11
N ALA A 305 1.98 26.72 12.66
CA ALA A 305 2.56 25.63 13.43
C ALA A 305 4.08 25.86 13.68
N ALA A 306 4.80 26.41 12.71
CA ALA A 306 6.21 26.74 12.85
C ALA A 306 6.49 27.79 13.93
N ALA A 307 5.54 28.70 14.19
CA ALA A 307 5.65 29.75 15.21
C ALA A 307 5.42 29.24 16.65
N VAL A 308 4.99 27.98 16.81
CA VAL A 308 4.74 27.35 18.12
C VAL A 308 5.93 26.47 18.49
N PRO A 309 6.32 26.41 19.78
CA PRO A 309 7.41 25.52 20.22
C PRO A 309 7.13 24.04 19.97
N ALA A 310 8.19 23.23 19.92
CA ALA A 310 8.07 21.78 19.91
C ALA A 310 7.33 21.28 21.15
N GLY A 311 6.43 20.30 20.94
CA GLY A 311 5.56 19.80 22.01
C GLY A 311 4.28 20.60 22.20
N SER A 312 4.02 21.62 21.33
CA SER A 312 2.76 22.39 21.28
C SER A 312 2.31 22.94 22.64
N ASP A 313 3.28 23.36 23.49
CA ASP A 313 3.06 23.85 24.88
C ASP A 313 2.16 22.91 25.70
N GLY A 314 2.27 21.59 25.49
CA GLY A 314 1.51 20.56 26.21
C GLY A 314 0.22 20.09 25.53
N VAL A 315 -0.22 20.71 24.44
CA VAL A 315 -1.35 20.21 23.65
C VAL A 315 -0.94 18.91 22.97
N THR A 316 -1.73 17.88 23.17
CA THR A 316 -1.53 16.58 22.52
C THR A 316 -2.79 16.21 21.75
N PHE A 317 -2.62 15.74 20.51
CA PHE A 317 -3.69 15.16 19.71
C PHE A 317 -3.50 13.65 19.59
N LEU A 318 -4.56 12.87 19.74
CA LEU A 318 -4.58 11.45 19.32
C LEU A 318 -5.28 11.33 17.98
N PRO A 319 -4.62 10.79 16.94
CA PRO A 319 -5.11 10.91 15.56
C PRO A 319 -6.11 9.80 15.14
N TYR A 320 -6.85 9.21 16.07
CA TYR A 320 -7.70 8.04 15.84
C TYR A 320 -9.09 8.39 15.30
N LEU A 321 -9.18 9.21 14.26
CA LEU A 321 -10.47 9.60 13.67
C LEU A 321 -11.25 8.41 13.08
N CYS A 322 -10.54 7.36 12.67
CA CYS A 322 -11.09 6.13 12.10
C CYS A 322 -10.64 4.87 12.85
N GLY A 323 -10.39 4.96 14.16
CA GLY A 323 -9.81 3.88 14.94
C GLY A 323 -8.27 3.84 14.86
N SER A 324 -7.67 2.82 15.46
CA SER A 324 -6.23 2.52 15.40
C SER A 324 -5.98 1.09 14.93
N THR A 325 -4.85 0.86 14.27
CA THR A 325 -4.40 -0.47 13.82
C THR A 325 -3.07 -0.85 14.47
N MET A 326 -2.16 0.11 14.60
CA MET A 326 -0.81 -0.08 15.10
C MET A 326 -0.44 0.98 16.15
N PRO A 327 0.35 0.63 17.16
CA PRO A 327 0.82 -0.71 17.54
C PRO A 327 -0.26 -1.60 18.16
N LYS A 328 -1.45 -1.06 18.46
CA LYS A 328 -2.59 -1.78 19.02
C LYS A 328 -3.82 -1.62 18.13
N TYR A 329 -4.45 -2.73 17.78
CA TYR A 329 -5.72 -2.71 17.06
C TYR A 329 -6.88 -2.30 17.97
N ASN A 330 -7.55 -1.20 17.63
CA ASN A 330 -8.78 -0.76 18.27
C ASN A 330 -9.67 0.04 17.29
N PRO A 331 -10.67 -0.58 16.67
CA PRO A 331 -11.56 0.11 15.73
C PRO A 331 -12.48 1.12 16.41
N LEU A 332 -12.61 1.07 17.74
CA LEU A 332 -13.44 1.98 18.53
C LEU A 332 -12.68 3.21 19.05
N ALA A 333 -11.35 3.26 18.89
CA ALA A 333 -10.56 4.43 19.26
C ALA A 333 -11.06 5.69 18.52
N ARG A 334 -11.02 6.83 19.21
CA ARG A 334 -11.46 8.12 18.63
C ARG A 334 -10.44 9.20 18.90
N GLY A 335 -10.34 10.13 17.93
CA GLY A 335 -9.44 11.29 18.03
C GLY A 335 -9.80 12.20 19.20
N SER A 336 -8.78 12.77 19.85
CA SER A 336 -8.98 13.67 20.99
C SER A 336 -7.86 14.70 21.10
N PHE A 337 -8.19 15.91 21.56
CA PHE A 337 -7.23 16.91 22.01
C PHE A 337 -7.22 16.93 23.55
N THR A 338 -6.02 16.94 24.13
CA THR A 338 -5.78 16.98 25.57
C THR A 338 -4.78 18.08 25.94
N GLY A 339 -4.73 18.47 27.21
CA GLY A 339 -3.77 19.47 27.71
C GLY A 339 -4.12 20.93 27.38
N LEU A 340 -5.37 21.25 27.04
CA LEU A 340 -5.79 22.57 26.62
C LEU A 340 -5.83 23.59 27.77
N THR A 341 -5.36 24.80 27.50
CA THR A 341 -5.51 25.99 28.34
C THR A 341 -6.02 27.18 27.50
N THR A 342 -6.29 28.30 28.14
CA THR A 342 -6.75 29.54 27.45
C THR A 342 -5.66 30.22 26.64
N GLU A 343 -4.41 29.82 26.78
CA GLU A 343 -3.26 30.39 26.08
C GLU A 343 -3.06 29.78 24.68
N HIS A 344 -3.67 28.64 24.42
CA HIS A 344 -3.45 27.92 23.17
C HIS A 344 -4.20 28.56 21.99
N THR A 345 -3.49 28.72 20.90
CA THR A 345 -3.98 29.28 19.63
C THR A 345 -4.13 28.19 18.58
N ARG A 346 -4.69 28.53 17.41
CA ARG A 346 -4.80 27.63 16.26
C ARG A 346 -3.46 26.98 15.88
N GLY A 347 -2.34 27.74 15.95
CA GLY A 347 -1.01 27.19 15.68
C GLY A 347 -0.65 25.98 16.54
N HIS A 348 -1.05 26.01 17.83
CA HIS A 348 -0.83 24.87 18.74
C HIS A 348 -1.63 23.66 18.33
N PHE A 349 -2.89 23.82 17.90
CA PHE A 349 -3.72 22.71 17.43
C PHE A 349 -3.16 22.09 16.15
N VAL A 350 -2.78 22.93 15.16
CA VAL A 350 -2.18 22.44 13.91
C VAL A 350 -0.90 21.67 14.19
N ARG A 351 -0.01 22.27 15.03
CA ARG A 351 1.25 21.65 15.40
C ARG A 351 1.02 20.31 16.13
N ALA A 352 0.09 20.27 17.09
CA ALA A 352 -0.25 19.04 17.81
C ALA A 352 -0.76 17.94 16.86
N VAL A 353 -1.54 18.28 15.82
CA VAL A 353 -1.97 17.32 14.79
C VAL A 353 -0.76 16.81 14.01
N MET A 354 0.17 17.67 13.61
CA MET A 354 1.38 17.25 12.88
C MET A 354 2.32 16.40 13.76
N GLU A 355 2.52 16.80 15.01
CA GLU A 355 3.32 16.08 16.01
C GLU A 355 2.71 14.71 16.34
N SER A 356 1.38 14.59 16.41
CA SER A 356 0.72 13.31 16.69
C SER A 356 1.01 12.26 15.62
N VAL A 357 1.05 12.65 14.34
CA VAL A 357 1.40 11.74 13.24
C VAL A 357 2.89 11.38 13.29
N ALA A 358 3.77 12.29 13.73
CA ALA A 358 5.18 11.99 13.95
C ALA A 358 5.38 11.03 15.15
N CYS A 359 4.63 11.23 16.25
CA CYS A 359 4.60 10.29 17.39
C CYS A 359 4.12 8.90 16.97
N MET A 360 3.05 8.85 16.17
CA MET A 360 2.51 7.60 15.65
C MET A 360 3.53 6.88 14.75
N LEU A 361 4.24 7.61 13.88
CA LEU A 361 5.34 7.05 13.09
C LEU A 361 6.42 6.45 13.99
N LYS A 362 6.88 7.22 15.00
CA LYS A 362 7.87 6.73 15.95
C LYS A 362 7.39 5.50 16.70
N SER A 363 6.16 5.51 17.21
CA SER A 363 5.57 4.37 17.94
C SER A 363 5.51 3.11 17.08
N ASN A 364 5.16 3.25 15.79
CA ASN A 364 5.13 2.12 14.87
C ASN A 364 6.55 1.58 14.58
N LEU A 365 7.53 2.45 14.37
CA LEU A 365 8.93 2.03 14.16
C LEU A 365 9.51 1.34 15.42
N ASP A 366 9.25 1.91 16.60
CA ASP A 366 9.67 1.32 17.88
C ASP A 366 9.03 -0.06 18.10
N TYR A 367 7.75 -0.21 17.76
CA TYR A 367 7.03 -1.47 17.86
C TYR A 367 7.58 -2.54 16.89
N LEU A 368 7.85 -2.15 15.65
CA LEU A 368 8.42 -3.06 14.63
C LEU A 368 9.82 -3.56 15.02
N GLY A 369 10.54 -2.83 15.87
CA GLY A 369 11.80 -3.27 16.46
C GLY A 369 12.93 -3.51 15.47
N LEU A 370 12.80 -3.02 14.23
CA LEU A 370 13.82 -3.17 13.20
C LEU A 370 14.75 -1.95 13.17
N GLU A 371 16.01 -2.18 12.83
CA GLU A 371 16.94 -1.09 12.64
C GLU A 371 16.57 -0.26 11.40
N VAL A 372 16.35 1.04 11.60
CA VAL A 372 16.03 2.00 10.55
C VAL A 372 17.11 3.08 10.54
N ASP A 373 17.77 3.27 9.41
CA ASP A 373 18.78 4.31 9.19
C ASP A 373 18.17 5.51 8.48
N GLU A 374 17.30 5.25 7.51
CA GLU A 374 16.75 6.28 6.63
C GLU A 374 15.26 6.05 6.32
N ILE A 375 14.51 7.15 6.33
CA ILE A 375 13.08 7.18 5.96
C ILE A 375 12.92 7.84 4.59
N ARG A 376 12.33 7.15 3.63
CA ARG A 376 11.87 7.70 2.34
C ARG A 376 10.45 8.20 2.49
N ALA A 377 10.28 9.51 2.57
CA ALA A 377 8.97 10.15 2.76
C ALA A 377 8.25 10.35 1.42
N MET A 378 7.01 9.87 1.35
CA MET A 378 6.15 9.93 0.19
C MET A 378 4.78 10.51 0.54
N GLY A 379 3.98 10.82 -0.49
CA GLY A 379 2.63 11.34 -0.35
C GLY A 379 2.57 12.82 0.02
N GLY A 380 1.35 13.31 0.29
CA GLY A 380 1.11 14.73 0.56
C GLY A 380 1.87 15.28 1.76
N GLY A 381 2.09 14.47 2.80
CA GLY A 381 2.85 14.84 3.98
C GLY A 381 4.35 15.10 3.73
N ALA A 382 4.90 14.58 2.63
CA ALA A 382 6.27 14.86 2.20
C ALA A 382 6.43 16.25 1.57
N SER A 383 5.35 16.94 1.26
CA SER A 383 5.36 18.29 0.67
C SER A 383 5.59 19.40 1.71
N SER A 384 5.39 19.13 3.00
CA SER A 384 5.65 20.09 4.09
C SER A 384 7.05 19.88 4.67
N PRO A 385 7.99 20.82 4.46
CA PRO A 385 9.32 20.74 5.06
C PRO A 385 9.28 20.72 6.59
N LEU A 386 8.35 21.46 7.20
CA LEU A 386 8.15 21.46 8.65
C LEU A 386 7.79 20.07 9.15
N TRP A 387 6.83 19.41 8.50
CA TRP A 387 6.39 18.08 8.90
C TRP A 387 7.46 17.00 8.68
N CYS A 388 8.23 17.12 7.60
CA CYS A 388 9.39 16.26 7.36
C CYS A 388 10.43 16.41 8.46
N GLN A 389 10.77 17.67 8.85
CA GLN A 389 11.71 17.93 9.93
C GLN A 389 11.20 17.42 11.29
N MET A 390 9.91 17.63 11.62
CA MET A 390 9.30 17.07 12.83
C MET A 390 9.43 15.54 12.90
N LYS A 391 9.18 14.85 11.80
CA LYS A 391 9.33 13.38 11.71
C LYS A 391 10.78 12.96 11.90
N ALA A 392 11.74 13.66 11.29
CA ALA A 392 13.16 13.40 11.45
C ALA A 392 13.61 13.60 12.91
N ASP A 393 13.20 14.70 13.55
CA ASP A 393 13.54 15.00 14.94
C ASP A 393 12.88 14.02 15.91
N MET A 394 11.58 13.70 15.72
CA MET A 394 10.81 12.78 16.55
C MET A 394 11.38 11.36 16.52
N THR A 395 11.77 10.89 15.34
CA THR A 395 12.28 9.52 15.16
C THR A 395 13.79 9.42 15.41
N GLY A 396 14.52 10.54 15.38
CA GLY A 396 15.98 10.57 15.39
C GLY A 396 16.59 9.97 14.11
N LYS A 397 15.81 9.83 13.02
CA LYS A 397 16.23 9.20 11.77
C LYS A 397 16.35 10.23 10.65
N LYS A 398 17.27 9.98 9.74
CA LYS A 398 17.38 10.74 8.50
C LYS A 398 16.11 10.52 7.67
N LEU A 399 15.49 11.61 7.21
CA LEU A 399 14.32 11.56 6.34
C LEU A 399 14.65 12.22 4.99
N VAL A 400 14.27 11.56 3.91
CA VAL A 400 14.57 12.01 2.55
C VAL A 400 13.29 12.02 1.71
N THR A 401 13.08 13.09 0.95
CA THR A 401 12.01 13.17 -0.04
C THR A 401 12.53 12.85 -1.45
N LEU A 402 11.64 12.54 -2.36
CA LEU A 402 11.95 12.08 -3.71
C LEU A 402 11.60 13.13 -4.74
N LYS A 403 12.41 13.27 -5.82
CA LYS A 403 12.06 14.12 -6.95
C LYS A 403 10.86 13.57 -7.70
N ASN A 404 10.89 12.29 -8.05
CA ASN A 404 9.76 11.64 -8.70
C ASN A 404 8.67 11.34 -7.66
N LYS A 405 7.44 11.73 -7.97
CA LYS A 405 6.27 11.51 -7.10
C LYS A 405 5.46 10.27 -7.51
N GLU A 406 5.63 9.79 -8.74
CA GLU A 406 4.97 8.60 -9.26
C GLU A 406 5.84 7.38 -8.98
N THR A 407 6.03 7.07 -7.69
CA THR A 407 6.96 6.03 -7.24
C THR A 407 6.51 4.63 -7.65
N ALA A 408 5.21 4.32 -7.68
CA ALA A 408 4.70 3.02 -8.13
C ALA A 408 5.01 2.79 -9.62
N CYS A 409 4.67 3.75 -10.49
CA CYS A 409 5.05 3.68 -11.90
C CYS A 409 6.58 3.56 -12.10
N LEU A 410 7.39 4.25 -11.29
CA LEU A 410 8.85 4.15 -11.37
C LEU A 410 9.33 2.76 -10.96
N GLY A 411 8.78 2.19 -9.89
CA GLY A 411 9.11 0.83 -9.43
C GLY A 411 8.76 -0.21 -10.48
N SER A 412 7.56 -0.15 -11.05
CA SER A 412 7.17 -1.03 -12.16
C SER A 412 8.05 -0.85 -13.39
N ALA A 413 8.45 0.38 -13.73
CA ALA A 413 9.40 0.61 -14.82
C ALA A 413 10.79 0.03 -14.52
N ILE A 414 11.25 0.07 -13.27
CA ILE A 414 12.49 -0.59 -12.84
C ILE A 414 12.37 -2.11 -13.00
N LEU A 415 11.27 -2.73 -12.56
CA LEU A 415 11.03 -4.16 -12.75
C LEU A 415 11.02 -4.54 -14.24
N ALA A 416 10.37 -3.72 -15.08
CA ALA A 416 10.38 -3.91 -16.53
C ALA A 416 11.82 -3.87 -17.10
N ALA A 417 12.61 -2.87 -16.69
CA ALA A 417 13.98 -2.69 -17.16
C ALA A 417 14.91 -3.84 -16.73
N VAL A 418 14.77 -4.33 -15.50
CA VAL A 418 15.49 -5.52 -15.00
C VAL A 418 15.06 -6.77 -15.79
N GLY A 419 13.75 -6.95 -16.02
CA GLY A 419 13.21 -8.12 -16.73
C GLY A 419 13.67 -8.26 -18.18
N VAL A 420 14.08 -7.14 -18.82
CA VAL A 420 14.66 -7.15 -20.17
C VAL A 420 16.18 -7.03 -20.18
N GLY A 421 16.83 -6.99 -19.01
CA GLY A 421 18.29 -6.97 -18.87
C GLY A 421 18.94 -5.60 -19.08
N ALA A 422 18.17 -4.49 -18.97
CA ALA A 422 18.73 -3.14 -19.00
C ALA A 422 19.51 -2.83 -17.70
N PHE A 423 19.16 -3.48 -16.60
CA PHE A 423 19.89 -3.49 -15.33
C PHE A 423 20.12 -4.93 -14.85
N GLU A 424 21.19 -5.16 -14.10
CA GLU A 424 21.50 -6.48 -13.53
C GLU A 424 20.56 -6.83 -12.37
N SER A 425 20.11 -5.82 -11.60
CA SER A 425 19.19 -5.99 -10.48
C SER A 425 18.39 -4.72 -10.16
N VAL A 426 17.35 -4.87 -9.35
CA VAL A 426 16.55 -3.76 -8.82
C VAL A 426 17.41 -2.83 -7.97
N GLU A 427 18.33 -3.37 -7.17
CA GLU A 427 19.26 -2.60 -6.31
C GLU A 427 20.25 -1.76 -7.15
N GLU A 428 20.67 -2.26 -8.31
CA GLU A 428 21.49 -1.48 -9.25
C GLU A 428 20.70 -0.29 -9.79
N ALA A 429 19.52 -0.53 -10.32
CA ALA A 429 18.63 0.50 -10.86
C ALA A 429 18.28 1.54 -9.78
N ALA A 430 17.99 1.11 -8.55
CA ALA A 430 17.61 1.99 -7.44
C ALA A 430 18.69 3.03 -7.08
N LYS A 431 19.96 2.81 -7.43
CA LYS A 431 21.03 3.80 -7.22
C LYS A 431 20.87 5.07 -8.08
N LEU A 432 20.09 4.98 -9.15
CA LEU A 432 19.80 6.10 -10.05
C LEU A 432 18.61 6.95 -9.61
N ILE A 433 17.86 6.51 -8.58
CA ILE A 433 16.69 7.24 -8.08
C ILE A 433 17.13 8.58 -7.49
N GLU A 434 16.58 9.66 -8.05
CA GLU A 434 16.90 11.00 -7.62
C GLU A 434 16.18 11.39 -6.33
N LEU A 435 16.98 11.80 -5.33
CA LEU A 435 16.52 12.36 -4.07
C LEU A 435 16.30 13.88 -4.22
N ASP A 436 15.34 14.43 -3.44
CA ASP A 436 15.03 15.87 -3.47
C ASP A 436 15.64 16.57 -2.25
N LYS A 437 15.06 16.38 -1.07
CA LYS A 437 15.50 17.05 0.16
C LYS A 437 15.86 16.02 1.23
N THR A 438 16.86 16.37 2.02
CA THR A 438 17.28 15.57 3.18
C THR A 438 17.02 16.37 4.45
N PHE A 439 16.43 15.73 5.45
CA PHE A 439 16.17 16.25 6.78
C PHE A 439 16.90 15.36 7.79
N GLU A 440 18.01 15.86 8.30
CA GLU A 440 18.70 15.25 9.43
C GLU A 440 18.02 15.70 10.73
N SER A 441 18.05 14.85 11.77
CA SER A 441 17.57 15.28 13.09
C SER A 441 18.40 16.47 13.58
N GLN A 442 17.73 17.54 13.98
CA GLN A 442 18.35 18.75 14.53
C GLN A 442 18.51 18.67 16.04
N GLY A 443 18.18 17.52 16.64
CA GLY A 443 18.28 17.30 18.08
C GLY A 443 17.22 18.04 18.89
N VAL A 444 16.09 18.41 18.25
CA VAL A 444 14.94 18.97 18.98
C VAL A 444 14.38 17.87 19.90
N ASP A 445 14.31 18.18 21.20
CA ASP A 445 13.83 17.23 22.19
C ASP A 445 12.30 17.11 22.14
N TYR A 446 11.83 15.96 21.69
CA TYR A 446 10.42 15.58 21.65
C TYR A 446 10.05 14.53 22.73
N SER A 447 10.94 14.21 23.67
CA SER A 447 10.72 13.15 24.66
C SER A 447 9.45 13.37 25.47
N GLU A 448 9.26 14.54 26.06
CA GLU A 448 8.03 14.87 26.80
C GLU A 448 6.77 14.82 25.94
N CYS A 449 6.84 15.25 24.66
CA CYS A 449 5.73 15.19 23.73
C CYS A 449 5.34 13.74 23.45
N TYR A 450 6.33 12.89 23.18
CA TYR A 450 6.13 11.47 22.91
C TYR A 450 5.61 10.72 24.13
N ASP A 451 6.17 10.99 25.33
CA ASP A 451 5.71 10.39 26.58
C ASP A 451 4.24 10.74 26.89
N ARG A 452 3.85 12.01 26.66
CA ARG A 452 2.45 12.43 26.79
C ARG A 452 1.55 11.71 25.78
N TYR A 453 1.99 11.62 24.51
CA TYR A 453 1.26 10.89 23.49
C TYR A 453 1.00 9.45 23.92
N LEU A 454 2.03 8.71 24.34
CA LEU A 454 1.90 7.33 24.81
C LEU A 454 1.04 7.20 26.07
N ALA A 455 1.14 8.15 27.00
CA ALA A 455 0.32 8.14 28.22
C ALA A 455 -1.16 8.34 27.91
N TYR A 456 -1.51 9.28 27.04
CA TYR A 456 -2.91 9.50 26.63
C TYR A 456 -3.42 8.38 25.74
N ASP A 457 -2.58 7.82 24.85
CA ASP A 457 -2.94 6.65 24.05
C ASP A 457 -3.33 5.48 24.93
N LYS A 458 -2.53 5.19 25.95
CA LYS A 458 -2.81 4.13 26.93
C LYS A 458 -4.13 4.31 27.71
N ILE A 459 -4.54 5.57 27.95
CA ILE A 459 -5.74 5.89 28.74
C ILE A 459 -6.98 5.93 27.86
N LEU A 460 -6.89 6.48 26.67
CA LEU A 460 -8.03 6.81 25.82
C LEU A 460 -8.27 5.80 24.69
N ASN A 461 -7.25 5.01 24.37
CA ASN A 461 -7.33 3.94 23.38
C ASN A 461 -7.55 2.58 24.07
N ILE A 462 -8.60 2.50 24.90
CA ILE A 462 -8.95 1.31 25.69
C ILE A 462 -9.87 0.40 24.88
#